data_283b1384d3c5ef52e8ab0e6a5def1fa8
#
_entry.id   283b1384d3c5ef52e8ab0e6a5def1fa8
#
_cell.length_a   1.000
_cell.length_b   1.000
_cell.length_c   1.000
_cell.angle_alpha   90.00
_cell.angle_beta   90.00
_cell.angle_gamma   90.00
#
_symmetry.space_group_name_H-M   'P 1'
#
loop_
_entity.id
_entity.type
_entity.pdbx_description
1 polymer ?
#
loop_
_entity_poly.entity_id
_entity_poly.type
_entity_poly.pdbx_seq_one_letter_code
_entity_poly.pdbx_strand_id
1 'polypeptide(L)' 'MKKTSESQIKAVRAYEKRNPALTYYQTRWSNARAFVSSNAGRFEEAKQAAGADRYREDLKSLRDMIDEKLSEM' A
#
# COMPACT_ATOMS: atom_id res chain seq x y z
N MET A 1 18.23 5.69 14.33
CA MET A 1 16.91 5.24 13.94
C MET A 1 16.23 4.51 15.09
N LYS A 2 15.01 4.84 15.31
CA LYS A 2 14.26 4.25 16.40
C LYS A 2 13.55 2.98 15.96
N LYS A 3 13.81 1.90 16.67
CA LYS A 3 13.11 0.64 16.39
C LYS A 3 11.85 0.55 17.23
N THR A 4 10.81 -0.05 16.67
CA THR A 4 9.61 -0.38 17.43
C THR A 4 9.99 -1.42 18.49
N SER A 5 9.53 -1.22 19.72
CA SER A 5 9.83 -2.16 20.80
C SER A 5 9.11 -3.49 20.56
N GLU A 6 9.67 -4.57 21.13
CA GLU A 6 9.06 -5.90 21.01
C GLU A 6 7.66 -5.93 21.61
N SER A 7 7.43 -5.21 22.71
CA SER A 7 6.11 -5.16 23.32
C SER A 7 5.09 -4.48 22.41
N GLN A 8 5.49 -3.45 21.69
CA GLN A 8 4.60 -2.81 20.72
C GLN A 8 4.29 -3.74 19.55
N ILE A 9 5.30 -4.46 19.07
CA ILE A 9 5.10 -5.43 18.00
C ILE A 9 4.12 -6.52 18.43
N LYS A 10 4.27 -7.04 19.63
CA LYS A 10 3.36 -8.05 20.19
C LYS A 10 1.93 -7.53 20.30
N ALA A 11 1.79 -6.29 20.80
CA ALA A 11 0.47 -5.68 20.96
C ALA A 11 -0.23 -5.50 19.60
N VAL A 12 0.50 -5.03 18.61
CA VAL A 12 -0.04 -4.84 17.25
C VAL A 12 -0.45 -6.18 16.65
N ARG A 13 0.39 -7.19 16.77
CA ARG A 13 0.08 -8.52 16.26
C ARG A 13 -1.12 -9.15 16.93
N ALA A 14 -1.23 -8.99 18.24
CA ALA A 14 -2.38 -9.50 18.99
C ALA A 14 -3.67 -8.80 18.56
N TYR A 15 -3.60 -7.49 18.34
CA TYR A 15 -4.73 -6.72 17.88
C TYR A 15 -5.17 -7.15 16.47
N GLU A 16 -4.22 -7.27 15.56
CA GLU A 16 -4.47 -7.71 14.18
C GLU A 16 -5.09 -9.09 14.15
N LYS A 17 -4.60 -10.00 15.01
CA LYS A 17 -5.09 -11.36 15.07
C LYS A 17 -6.56 -11.41 15.51
N ARG A 18 -6.97 -10.48 16.39
CA ARG A 18 -8.35 -10.39 16.85
C ARG A 18 -9.26 -9.60 15.92
N ASN A 19 -8.66 -8.89 14.95
CA ASN A 19 -9.39 -8.03 14.03
C ASN A 19 -9.02 -8.36 12.59
N PRO A 20 -9.48 -9.50 12.04
CA PRO A 20 -9.11 -9.88 10.67
C PRO A 20 -9.55 -8.87 9.62
N ALA A 21 -10.64 -8.15 9.86
CA ALA A 21 -11.08 -7.10 8.95
C ALA A 21 -10.08 -5.96 8.89
N LEU A 22 -9.51 -5.58 10.03
CA LEU A 22 -8.49 -4.55 10.08
C LEU A 22 -7.20 -5.01 9.40
N THR A 23 -6.82 -6.27 9.60
CA THR A 23 -5.65 -6.84 8.93
C THR A 23 -5.81 -6.81 7.42
N TYR A 24 -6.98 -7.15 6.93
CA TYR A 24 -7.28 -7.07 5.50
C TYR A 24 -7.17 -5.64 4.99
N TYR A 25 -7.70 -4.68 5.74
CA TYR A 25 -7.61 -3.26 5.40
C TYR A 25 -6.14 -2.83 5.31
N GLN A 26 -5.32 -3.20 6.30
CA GLN A 26 -3.90 -2.86 6.32
C GLN A 26 -3.15 -3.44 5.13
N THR A 27 -3.49 -4.66 4.75
CA THR A 27 -2.87 -5.32 3.59
C THR A 27 -3.20 -4.58 2.30
N ARG A 28 -4.47 -4.18 2.14
CA ARG A 28 -4.90 -3.42 0.97
C ARG A 28 -4.20 -2.07 0.91
N TRP A 29 -4.11 -1.39 2.03
CA TRP A 29 -3.40 -0.12 2.13
C TRP A 29 -1.92 -0.26 1.74
N SER A 30 -1.24 -1.27 2.29
CA SER A 30 0.17 -1.51 1.99
C SER A 30 0.40 -1.81 0.52
N ASN A 31 -0.48 -2.60 -0.10
CA ASN A 31 -0.36 -2.92 -1.51
C ASN A 31 -0.53 -1.68 -2.39
N ALA A 32 -1.51 -0.84 -2.09
CA ALA A 32 -1.74 0.39 -2.84
C ALA A 32 -0.56 1.35 -2.69
N ARG A 33 -0.07 1.50 -1.47
CA ARG A 33 1.08 2.35 -1.18
C ARG A 33 2.33 1.87 -1.92
N ALA A 34 2.56 0.57 -1.93
CA ALA A 34 3.72 -0.02 -2.59
C ALA A 34 3.68 0.22 -4.09
N PHE A 35 2.51 0.14 -4.70
CA PHE A 35 2.37 0.40 -6.13
C PHE A 35 2.84 1.82 -6.49
N VAL A 36 2.55 2.77 -5.62
CA VAL A 36 2.89 4.18 -5.86
C VAL A 36 4.33 4.49 -5.47
N SER A 37 4.82 3.95 -4.37
CA SER A 37 6.05 4.42 -3.74
C SER A 37 7.19 3.40 -3.68
N SER A 38 6.98 2.14 -4.07
CA SER A 38 8.01 1.14 -3.94
C SER A 38 9.15 1.34 -4.93
N ASN A 39 10.37 1.19 -4.43
CA ASN A 39 11.59 1.18 -5.24
C ASN A 39 12.29 -0.17 -5.20
N ALA A 40 11.59 -1.21 -4.78
CA ALA A 40 12.15 -2.55 -4.77
C ALA A 40 12.55 -2.97 -6.20
N GLY A 41 13.70 -3.64 -6.34
CA GLY A 41 14.22 -4.02 -7.64
C GLY A 41 13.24 -4.82 -8.48
N ARG A 42 12.50 -5.73 -7.84
CA ARG A 42 11.50 -6.54 -8.53
C ARG A 42 10.37 -5.69 -9.12
N PHE A 43 9.94 -4.67 -8.38
CA PHE A 43 8.89 -3.78 -8.86
C PHE A 43 9.43 -2.83 -9.94
N GLU A 44 10.69 -2.42 -9.83
CA GLU A 44 11.32 -1.61 -10.86
C GLU A 44 11.37 -2.36 -12.20
N GLU A 45 11.72 -3.64 -12.16
CA GLU A 45 11.68 -4.49 -13.35
C GLU A 45 10.28 -4.58 -13.93
N ALA A 46 9.28 -4.75 -13.07
CA ALA A 46 7.89 -4.83 -13.49
C ALA A 46 7.41 -3.53 -14.12
N LYS A 47 7.80 -2.39 -13.57
CA LYS A 47 7.47 -1.07 -14.14
C LYS A 47 8.10 -0.90 -15.51
N GLN A 48 9.33 -1.33 -15.67
CA GLN A 48 10.01 -1.24 -16.96
C GLN A 48 9.36 -2.15 -18.00
N ALA A 49 8.94 -3.35 -17.59
CA ALA A 49 8.26 -4.28 -18.47
C ALA A 49 6.91 -3.73 -18.94
N ALA A 50 6.17 -3.07 -18.05
CA ALA A 50 4.89 -2.46 -18.40
C ALA A 50 5.06 -1.20 -19.25
N GLY A 51 6.16 -0.48 -19.05
CA GLY A 51 6.43 0.78 -19.71
C GLY A 51 6.04 1.99 -18.87
N ALA A 52 6.86 3.05 -18.99
CA ALA A 52 6.66 4.27 -18.20
C ALA A 52 5.30 4.91 -18.48
N ASP A 53 4.84 4.89 -19.74
CA ASP A 53 3.57 5.48 -20.10
C ASP A 53 2.40 4.76 -19.45
N ARG A 54 2.45 3.44 -19.42
CA ARG A 54 1.40 2.66 -18.77
C ARG A 54 1.38 2.89 -17.26
N TYR A 55 2.55 2.94 -16.63
CA TYR A 55 2.62 3.19 -15.21
C TYR A 55 2.05 4.57 -14.87
N ARG A 56 2.37 5.57 -15.69
CA ARG A 56 1.84 6.92 -15.52
C ARG A 56 0.31 6.95 -15.64
N GLU A 57 -0.23 6.27 -16.64
CA GLU A 57 -1.69 6.21 -16.82
C GLU A 57 -2.38 5.50 -15.67
N ASP A 58 -1.77 4.43 -15.16
CA ASP A 58 -2.29 3.71 -14.01
C ASP A 58 -2.29 4.59 -12.77
N LEU A 59 -1.23 5.38 -12.57
CA LEU A 59 -1.18 6.33 -11.45
C LEU A 59 -2.26 7.39 -11.55
N LYS A 60 -2.52 7.89 -12.76
CA LYS A 60 -3.60 8.86 -12.98
C LYS A 60 -4.96 8.25 -12.68
N SER A 61 -5.17 7.01 -13.11
CA SER A 61 -6.41 6.30 -12.82
C SER A 61 -6.63 6.13 -11.32
N LEU A 62 -5.56 5.78 -10.59
CA LEU A 62 -5.62 5.66 -9.15
C LEU A 62 -5.98 6.99 -8.49
N ARG A 63 -5.35 8.07 -8.96
CA ARG A 63 -5.64 9.42 -8.44
C ARG A 63 -7.11 9.76 -8.65
N ASP A 64 -7.63 9.51 -9.81
CA ASP A 64 -9.03 9.81 -10.13
C ASP A 64 -9.98 8.98 -9.26
N MET A 65 -9.68 7.70 -9.06
CA MET A 65 -10.46 6.84 -8.19
C MET A 65 -10.43 7.31 -6.74
N ILE A 66 -9.27 7.78 -6.29
CA ILE A 66 -9.12 8.30 -4.94
C ILE A 66 -9.94 9.57 -4.76
N ASP A 67 -9.87 10.49 -5.72
CA ASP A 67 -10.62 11.74 -5.68
C ASP A 67 -12.11 11.48 -5.66
N GLU A 68 -12.58 10.54 -6.48
CA GLU A 68 -13.99 10.16 -6.51
C GLU A 68 -14.42 9.59 -5.17
N LYS A 69 -13.62 8.71 -4.60
CA LYS A 69 -13.94 8.08 -3.31
C LYS A 69 -14.01 9.12 -2.19
N LEU A 70 -13.07 10.05 -2.18
CA LEU A 70 -13.07 11.10 -1.17
C LEU A 70 -14.28 12.04 -1.31
N SER A 71 -14.75 12.29 -2.53
CA SER A 71 -15.91 13.14 -2.74
C SER A 71 -17.21 12.46 -2.33
N GLU A 72 -17.23 11.13 -2.25
CA GLU A 72 -18.38 10.37 -1.75
C GLU A 72 -18.49 10.41 -0.21
N MET A 73 -17.43 10.78 0.45
CA MET A 73 -17.39 10.87 1.91
C MET A 73 -17.76 12.27 2.38
#